data_18b21fb7399fbdaa5a3efd98ba4970b4
#
_entry.id   18b21fb7399fbdaa5a3efd98ba4970b4
#
_cell.length_a   1.000
_cell.length_b   1.000
_cell.length_c   1.000
_cell.angle_alpha   90.00
_cell.angle_beta   90.00
_cell.angle_gamma   90.00
#
_symmetry.space_group_name_H-M   'P 1'
#
loop_
_entity.id
_entity.type
_entity.pdbx_description
1 polymer ?
#
loop_
_entity_poly.entity_id
_entity_poly.type
_entity_poly.pdbx_seq_one_letter_code
_entity_poly.pdbx_strand_id
1 'polypeptide(L)' 'MRARLYGRADCHLCEEMARTLRSLGVEFDEIDVDADARLKTRYGSDVPVLVDAQEREICRHRLDAAALSKIK' A
#
# COMPACT_ATOMS: atom_id res chain seq x y z
N MET A 1 12.19 -2.99 -7.96
CA MET A 1 11.01 -2.10 -7.91
C MET A 1 10.83 -1.57 -6.49
N ARG A 2 10.55 -0.29 -6.36
CA ARG A 2 10.19 0.25 -5.05
C ARG A 2 8.73 0.67 -5.07
N ALA A 3 7.94 0.02 -4.26
CA ALA A 3 6.51 0.26 -4.19
C ALA A 3 6.19 1.37 -3.18
N ARG A 4 4.95 1.85 -3.19
CA ARG A 4 4.45 2.78 -2.18
C ARG A 4 3.19 2.20 -1.57
N LEU A 5 3.15 2.20 -0.26
CA LEU A 5 1.99 1.73 0.48
C LEU A 5 1.30 2.94 1.13
N TYR A 6 0.16 3.29 0.59
CA TYR A 6 -0.65 4.37 1.14
C TYR A 6 -1.52 3.82 2.25
N GLY A 7 -1.40 4.41 3.42
CA GLY A 7 -2.13 3.95 4.59
C GLY A 7 -2.38 5.09 5.55
N ARG A 8 -2.80 4.77 6.76
CA ARG A 8 -2.98 5.75 7.83
C ARG A 8 -2.71 5.12 9.18
N ALA A 9 -2.56 5.97 10.19
CA ALA A 9 -2.42 5.53 11.57
C ALA A 9 -3.70 4.80 12.00
N ASP A 10 -3.58 3.87 12.92
CA ASP A 10 -4.71 3.11 13.46
C ASP A 10 -5.47 2.29 12.42
N CYS A 11 -4.80 1.96 11.33
CA CYS A 11 -5.38 1.13 10.28
C CYS A 11 -4.81 -0.28 10.39
N HIS A 12 -5.62 -1.21 10.89
CA HIS A 12 -5.18 -2.58 11.11
C HIS A 12 -4.78 -3.29 9.81
N LEU A 13 -5.57 -3.11 8.76
CA LEU A 13 -5.27 -3.70 7.45
C LEU A 13 -3.99 -3.12 6.85
N CYS A 14 -3.72 -1.84 7.09
CA CYS A 14 -2.48 -1.20 6.63
C CYS A 14 -1.27 -1.83 7.32
N GLU A 15 -1.37 -2.07 8.62
CA GLU A 15 -0.30 -2.72 9.38
C GLU A 15 -0.05 -4.15 8.91
N GLU A 16 -1.11 -4.89 8.65
CA GLU A 16 -0.99 -6.25 8.16
C GLU A 16 -0.30 -6.29 6.80
N MET A 17 -0.69 -5.41 5.90
CA MET A 17 -0.09 -5.37 4.57
C MET A 17 1.40 -5.00 4.65
N ALA A 18 1.76 -4.02 5.47
CA ALA A 18 3.15 -3.64 5.65
C ALA A 18 3.98 -4.80 6.19
N ARG A 19 3.44 -5.52 7.16
CA ARG A 19 4.12 -6.68 7.74
C ARG A 19 4.35 -7.77 6.71
N THR A 20 3.32 -8.06 5.91
CA THR A 20 3.42 -9.07 4.86
C THR A 20 4.45 -8.68 3.81
N LEU A 21 4.44 -7.42 3.37
CA LEU A 21 5.40 -6.94 2.39
C LEU A 21 6.84 -7.06 2.90
N ARG A 22 7.07 -6.75 4.17
CA ARG A 22 8.40 -6.91 4.77
C ARG A 22 8.83 -8.37 4.78
N SER A 23 7.91 -9.27 5.12
CA SER A 23 8.22 -10.70 5.17
C SER A 23 8.52 -11.27 3.79
N LEU A 24 7.98 -10.67 2.74
CA LEU A 24 8.24 -11.06 1.35
C LEU A 24 9.49 -10.41 0.77
N GLY A 25 10.15 -9.55 1.52
CA GLY A 25 11.34 -8.85 1.04
C GLY A 25 11.06 -7.75 0.02
N VAL A 26 9.83 -7.26 -0.02
CA VAL A 26 9.46 -6.17 -0.94
C VAL A 26 9.92 -4.84 -0.39
N GLU A 27 10.61 -4.05 -1.21
CA GLU A 27 11.00 -2.70 -0.84
C GLU A 27 9.84 -1.75 -1.10
N PHE A 28 9.46 -0.98 -0.08
CA PHE A 28 8.35 -0.04 -0.21
C PHE A 28 8.49 1.12 0.77
N ASP A 29 7.86 2.23 0.41
CA ASP A 29 7.73 3.38 1.29
C ASP A 29 6.32 3.39 1.87
N GLU A 30 6.20 3.64 3.17
CA GLU A 30 4.90 3.83 3.81
C GLU A 30 4.56 5.31 3.77
N ILE A 31 3.39 5.64 3.25
CA ILE A 31 2.95 7.03 3.10
C ILE A 31 1.63 7.21 3.81
N ASP A 32 1.58 8.16 4.74
CA ASP A 32 0.38 8.47 5.50
C ASP A 32 -0.50 9.40 4.66
N VAL A 33 -1.67 8.92 4.25
CA VAL A 33 -2.58 9.72 3.43
C VAL A 33 -3.16 10.91 4.19
N ASP A 34 -3.18 10.86 5.51
CA ASP A 34 -3.68 11.97 6.32
C ASP A 34 -2.71 13.15 6.36
N ALA A 35 -1.47 12.94 5.95
CA ALA A 35 -0.46 13.99 5.89
C ALA A 35 -0.56 14.86 4.63
N ASP A 36 -1.39 14.45 3.66
CA ASP A 36 -1.53 15.17 2.39
C ASP A 36 -2.98 15.12 1.95
N ALA A 37 -3.61 16.29 1.80
CA ALA A 37 -5.03 16.39 1.47
C ALA A 37 -5.37 15.71 0.13
N ARG A 38 -4.48 15.77 -0.84
CA ARG A 38 -4.73 15.14 -2.14
C ARG A 38 -4.72 13.62 -2.04
N LEU A 39 -3.79 13.08 -1.26
CA LEU A 39 -3.72 11.64 -1.03
C LEU A 39 -4.93 11.15 -0.24
N LYS A 40 -5.35 11.94 0.76
CA LYS A 40 -6.53 11.60 1.55
C LYS A 40 -7.78 11.54 0.68
N THR A 41 -7.94 12.51 -0.22
CA THR A 41 -9.07 12.51 -1.15
C THR A 41 -9.02 11.32 -2.09
N ARG A 42 -7.83 11.01 -2.62
CA ARG A 42 -7.67 9.97 -3.63
C ARG A 42 -7.76 8.55 -3.04
N TYR A 43 -7.14 8.32 -1.89
CA TYR A 43 -6.98 6.97 -1.34
C TYR A 43 -7.58 6.76 0.03
N GLY A 44 -7.97 7.82 0.73
CA GLY A 44 -8.33 7.74 2.14
C GLY A 44 -9.41 6.74 2.50
N SER A 45 -10.38 6.53 1.61
CA SER A 45 -11.46 5.56 1.85
C SER A 45 -11.07 4.13 1.52
N ASP A 46 -9.93 3.93 0.85
CA ASP A 46 -9.54 2.65 0.29
C ASP A 46 -8.23 2.10 0.85
N VAL A 47 -7.64 2.76 1.84
CA VAL A 47 -6.39 2.30 2.42
C VAL A 47 -6.55 0.91 3.03
N PRO A 48 -5.53 0.06 2.97
CA PRO A 48 -4.24 0.29 2.33
C PRO A 48 -4.33 0.16 0.81
N VAL A 49 -3.60 1.04 0.11
CA VAL A 49 -3.47 0.96 -1.35
C VAL A 49 -1.99 0.80 -1.68
N LEU A 50 -1.66 -0.25 -2.39
CA LEU A 50 -0.28 -0.53 -2.80
C LEU A 50 -0.14 -0.19 -4.28
N VAL A 51 0.84 0.64 -4.60
CA VAL A 51 1.13 1.03 -5.99
C VAL A 51 2.59 0.74 -6.31
N ASP A 52 2.89 0.63 -7.61
CA ASP A 52 4.27 0.44 -8.06
C ASP A 52 4.98 1.78 -8.22
N ALA A 53 6.22 1.74 -8.71
CA ALA A 53 7.02 2.95 -8.87
C ALA A 53 6.41 3.94 -9.87
N GLN A 54 5.53 3.50 -10.74
CA GLN A 54 4.84 4.35 -11.71
C GLN A 54 3.42 4.72 -11.27
N GLU A 55 3.11 4.57 -9.99
CA GLU A 55 1.80 4.89 -9.41
C GLU A 55 0.66 4.03 -9.95
N ARG A 56 0.97 2.86 -10.53
CA ARG A 56 -0.07 1.93 -10.96
C ARG A 56 -0.48 1.08 -9.77
N GLU A 57 -1.78 0.95 -9.56
CA GLU A 57 -2.31 0.19 -8.45
C GLU A 57 -1.99 -1.30 -8.58
N ILE A 58 -1.41 -1.87 -7.52
CA ILE A 58 -1.17 -3.30 -7.42
C ILE A 58 -2.35 -3.96 -6.72
N CYS A 59 -2.78 -3.38 -5.59
CA CYS A 59 -3.94 -3.88 -4.86
C CYS A 59 -4.42 -2.83 -3.87
N ARG A 60 -5.60 -3.07 -3.31
CA ARG A 60 -6.12 -2.29 -2.19
C ARG A 60 -6.78 -3.21 -1.20
N HIS A 61 -6.78 -2.83 0.04
CA HIS A 61 -7.34 -3.54 1.19
C HIS A 61 -6.59 -4.81 1.56
N ARG A 62 -6.26 -5.67 0.62
CA ARG A 62 -5.57 -6.94 0.88
C ARG A 62 -4.61 -7.30 -0.24
N LEU A 63 -3.58 -8.05 0.12
CA LEU A 63 -2.69 -8.67 -0.85
C LEU A 63 -3.33 -9.99 -1.28
N ASP A 64 -3.88 -10.02 -2.48
CA ASP A 64 -4.45 -11.23 -3.03
C ASP A 64 -3.43 -11.93 -3.95
N ALA A 65 -3.83 -13.07 -4.54
CA ALA A 65 -2.95 -13.84 -5.40
C ALA A 65 -2.51 -13.04 -6.64
N ALA A 66 -3.40 -12.23 -7.20
CA ALA A 66 -3.07 -11.40 -8.35
C ALA A 66 -2.01 -10.35 -7.99
N ALA A 67 -2.15 -9.75 -6.81
CA ALA A 67 -1.18 -8.77 -6.33
C ALA A 67 0.18 -9.39 -6.10
N LEU A 68 0.22 -10.58 -5.51
CA LEU A 68 1.47 -11.31 -5.28
C LEU A 68 2.19 -11.60 -6.60
N SER A 69 1.46 -11.92 -7.66
CA SER A 69 2.04 -12.11 -8.98
C SER A 69 2.71 -10.85 -9.51
N LYS A 70 2.12 -9.69 -9.23
CA LYS A 70 2.63 -8.41 -9.73
C LYS A 70 3.92 -7.96 -9.05
N ILE A 71 4.14 -8.39 -7.81
CA ILE A 71 5.31 -7.95 -7.02
C ILE A 71 6.46 -8.95 -7.03
N LYS A 72 6.32 -10.05 -7.69
CA LYS A 72 7.39 -11.04 -7.82
C LYS A 72 8.28 -10.79 -9.03
#